data_c330d84f55eba619e784c8ae330a58cd
#
_entry.id   c330d84f55eba619e784c8ae330a58cd
#
_cell.length_a   1.000
_cell.length_b   1.000
_cell.length_c   1.000
_cell.angle_alpha   90.00
_cell.angle_beta   90.00
_cell.angle_gamma   90.00
#
_symmetry.space_group_name_H-M   'P 1'
#
loop_
_entity.id
_entity.type
_entity.pdbx_description
1 polymer ?
#
loop_
_entity_poly.entity_id
_entity_poly.type
_entity_poly.pdbx_seq_one_letter_code
_entity_poly.pdbx_strand_id
1 'polypeptide(L)'
;MRRFCLMLFMMWLGLTMQAQHLFEHDYPVVQQEDSRIRQLMDQVSQDSLYATIDHMQSFLTRRWDTPMVYEVQDWLYETYSRMGIDTVLLHNFQFMYHDTLQETSDNVIAIQRGLVYPDEYVVCGAHYDSYNHVTPGNPDTVPAPGADDNASGTSGILETARLLSQCKFERSIMYCGWAAEEIGLIGSAAFAKECADHLLDIVGYFNLDMIGYLEEGREMQMHLMYVNRDSTFANYIYQFCETYDSALIVKQGWISGGDSDYSSFNRNGYPAVHLFEHTHHYSPFIHTLDDILGVSVNSMEQAERFTQLHLGMVATLAGLISTSVDETETDHLMIFPNPASGWLTVKGPEMQQIEIYNLLGQQVKKETCHGSAVQLDVTSLAAGVYVLRVVDDAMNVYSHRLVIH
;
A
#
# COMPACT_ATOMS: atom_id res chain seq x y z
N MET A 1 -57.62 10.19 45.82
CA MET A 1 -56.51 9.28 45.44
C MET A 1 -55.85 9.79 44.18
N ARG A 2 -54.78 10.54 44.32
CA ARG A 2 -53.99 11.08 43.19
C ARG A 2 -52.85 10.08 42.88
N ARG A 3 -52.85 9.51 41.67
CA ARG A 3 -51.74 8.68 41.17
C ARG A 3 -50.70 9.61 40.56
N PHE A 4 -49.48 9.64 41.17
CA PHE A 4 -48.29 10.24 40.58
C PHE A 4 -47.70 9.26 39.57
N CYS A 5 -47.65 9.66 38.28
CA CYS A 5 -46.83 9.01 37.26
C CYS A 5 -45.43 9.59 37.36
N LEU A 6 -44.45 8.78 37.77
CA LEU A 6 -43.03 9.08 37.68
C LEU A 6 -42.62 8.77 36.23
N MET A 7 -42.34 9.81 35.42
CA MET A 7 -41.64 9.65 34.14
C MET A 7 -40.13 9.55 34.44
N LEU A 8 -39.56 8.35 34.25
CA LEU A 8 -38.12 8.17 34.16
C LEU A 8 -37.64 8.75 32.82
N PHE A 9 -36.90 9.85 32.90
CA PHE A 9 -36.09 10.36 31.80
C PHE A 9 -34.81 9.51 31.74
N MET A 10 -34.78 8.50 30.84
CA MET A 10 -33.52 7.87 30.44
C MET A 10 -32.76 8.84 29.56
N MET A 11 -31.80 9.55 30.15
CA MET A 11 -30.73 10.21 29.39
C MET A 11 -29.91 9.13 28.70
N TRP A 12 -30.12 8.95 27.41
CA TRP A 12 -29.17 8.26 26.54
C TRP A 12 -27.92 9.14 26.43
N LEU A 13 -26.93 8.88 27.26
CA LEU A 13 -25.56 9.31 26.96
C LEU A 13 -25.10 8.47 25.75
N GLY A 14 -25.20 9.05 24.58
CA GLY A 14 -24.51 8.56 23.40
C GLY A 14 -23.01 8.71 23.62
N LEU A 15 -22.39 7.75 24.29
CA LEU A 15 -20.98 7.52 24.17
C LEU A 15 -20.74 7.07 22.74
N THR A 16 -20.26 7.98 21.89
CA THR A 16 -19.55 7.61 20.68
C THR A 16 -18.30 6.87 21.15
N MET A 17 -18.38 5.56 21.28
CA MET A 17 -17.19 4.73 21.34
C MET A 17 -16.48 4.94 19.98
N GLN A 18 -15.49 5.82 19.95
CA GLN A 18 -14.49 5.75 18.91
C GLN A 18 -13.86 4.36 19.05
N ALA A 19 -14.01 3.53 18.04
CA ALA A 19 -13.39 2.22 18.03
C ALA A 19 -11.88 2.42 18.29
N GLN A 20 -11.35 1.65 19.26
CA GLN A 20 -9.90 1.60 19.48
C GLN A 20 -9.24 0.94 18.27
N HIS A 21 -7.94 1.17 18.06
CA HIS A 21 -7.19 0.41 17.09
C HIS A 21 -7.26 -1.09 17.44
N LEU A 22 -7.28 -1.94 16.41
CA LEU A 22 -7.20 -3.39 16.61
C LEU A 22 -5.83 -3.81 17.15
N PHE A 23 -4.78 -3.08 16.72
CA PHE A 23 -3.40 -3.25 17.14
C PHE A 23 -2.82 -1.89 17.52
N GLU A 24 -1.87 -1.88 18.44
CA GLU A 24 -1.12 -0.67 18.80
C GLU A 24 0.30 -0.79 18.24
N HIS A 25 0.74 0.23 17.53
CA HIS A 25 2.07 0.29 16.93
C HIS A 25 2.83 1.53 17.36
N ASP A 26 4.13 1.37 17.57
CA ASP A 26 5.06 2.48 17.65
C ASP A 26 5.54 2.86 16.26
N TYR A 27 5.51 4.15 15.96
CA TYR A 27 5.97 4.67 14.66
C TYR A 27 7.42 5.18 14.74
N PRO A 28 8.20 5.02 13.66
CA PRO A 28 9.56 5.53 13.63
C PRO A 28 9.62 7.04 13.89
N VAL A 29 10.61 7.47 14.67
CA VAL A 29 10.92 8.89 14.85
C VAL A 29 11.90 9.31 13.76
N VAL A 30 11.47 10.19 12.86
CA VAL A 30 12.24 10.63 11.70
C VAL A 30 12.90 11.98 12.01
N GLN A 31 14.20 11.97 12.32
CA GLN A 31 14.98 13.16 12.67
C GLN A 31 16.09 13.49 11.68
N GLN A 32 16.41 12.55 10.80
CA GLN A 32 17.42 12.71 9.75
C GLN A 32 17.05 11.84 8.55
N GLU A 33 17.50 12.23 7.38
CA GLU A 33 17.32 11.45 6.16
C GLU A 33 18.13 10.15 6.20
N ASP A 34 17.51 9.05 5.79
CA ASP A 34 18.22 7.86 5.34
C ASP A 34 18.56 8.04 3.85
N SER A 35 19.85 8.01 3.52
CA SER A 35 20.30 8.25 2.14
C SER A 35 19.77 7.19 1.17
N ARG A 36 19.47 5.98 1.63
CA ARG A 36 18.90 4.91 0.80
C ARG A 36 17.44 5.24 0.44
N ILE A 37 16.66 5.74 1.41
CA ILE A 37 15.28 6.21 1.20
C ILE A 37 15.30 7.41 0.24
N ARG A 38 16.19 8.39 0.45
CA ARG A 38 16.35 9.55 -0.44
C ARG A 38 16.64 9.11 -1.88
N GLN A 39 17.57 8.18 -2.09
CA GLN A 39 17.89 7.65 -3.41
C GLN A 39 16.70 6.94 -4.09
N LEU A 40 15.83 6.28 -3.33
CA LEU A 40 14.62 5.68 -3.87
C LEU A 40 13.60 6.77 -4.25
N MET A 41 13.39 7.77 -3.40
CA MET A 41 12.51 8.90 -3.68
C MET A 41 12.94 9.64 -4.96
N ASP A 42 14.25 9.86 -5.14
CA ASP A 42 14.82 10.55 -6.32
C ASP A 42 14.65 9.75 -7.64
N GLN A 43 14.25 8.48 -7.58
CA GLN A 43 13.96 7.64 -8.75
C GLN A 43 12.50 7.67 -9.21
N VAL A 44 11.62 8.31 -8.44
CA VAL A 44 10.23 8.56 -8.89
C VAL A 44 10.27 9.39 -10.17
N SER A 45 9.53 8.97 -11.17
CA SER A 45 9.61 9.54 -12.52
C SER A 45 8.30 10.17 -12.94
N GLN A 46 8.33 11.47 -13.27
CA GLN A 46 7.17 12.14 -13.88
C GLN A 46 6.71 11.46 -15.17
N ASP A 47 7.66 10.98 -15.99
CA ASP A 47 7.32 10.28 -17.24
C ASP A 47 6.57 8.97 -16.96
N SER A 48 6.94 8.24 -15.90
CA SER A 48 6.26 7.01 -15.49
C SER A 48 4.85 7.31 -14.97
N LEU A 49 4.71 8.32 -14.12
CA LEU A 49 3.41 8.77 -13.62
C LEU A 49 2.51 9.23 -14.76
N TYR A 50 3.04 10.10 -15.63
CA TYR A 50 2.31 10.59 -16.82
C TYR A 50 1.83 9.44 -17.70
N ALA A 51 2.70 8.49 -18.03
CA ALA A 51 2.36 7.35 -18.89
C ALA A 51 1.26 6.47 -18.25
N THR A 52 1.27 6.30 -16.95
CA THR A 52 0.24 5.55 -16.23
C THR A 52 -1.10 6.29 -16.26
N ILE A 53 -1.11 7.59 -15.97
CA ILE A 53 -2.32 8.41 -16.00
C ILE A 53 -2.89 8.47 -17.42
N ASP A 54 -2.04 8.68 -18.43
CA ASP A 54 -2.44 8.72 -19.84
C ASP A 54 -3.06 7.40 -20.30
N HIS A 55 -2.48 6.28 -19.86
CA HIS A 55 -3.04 4.97 -20.14
C HIS A 55 -4.41 4.78 -19.46
N MET A 56 -4.52 5.13 -18.18
CA MET A 56 -5.77 4.97 -17.44
C MET A 56 -6.90 5.87 -17.98
N GLN A 57 -6.62 7.13 -18.32
CA GLN A 57 -7.62 8.00 -18.94
C GLN A 57 -8.02 7.54 -20.35
N SER A 58 -7.19 6.72 -21.04
CA SER A 58 -7.49 6.19 -22.36
C SER A 58 -8.58 5.10 -22.37
N PHE A 59 -8.85 4.47 -21.22
CA PHE A 59 -10.07 3.70 -21.06
C PHE A 59 -11.26 4.67 -21.12
N LEU A 60 -12.23 4.38 -21.96
CA LEU A 60 -13.38 5.27 -22.16
C LEU A 60 -14.05 5.65 -20.85
N THR A 61 -14.23 4.65 -19.97
CA THR A 61 -14.80 4.78 -18.62
C THR A 61 -14.25 3.63 -17.79
N ARG A 62 -14.00 3.89 -16.50
CA ARG A 62 -13.64 2.86 -15.53
C ARG A 62 -14.75 2.67 -14.49
N ARG A 63 -15.97 3.06 -14.88
CA ARG A 63 -17.12 3.01 -14.01
C ARG A 63 -17.46 1.56 -13.63
N TRP A 64 -17.79 1.34 -12.37
CA TRP A 64 -17.99 0.04 -11.72
C TRP A 64 -18.96 -0.91 -12.42
N ASP A 65 -19.99 -0.39 -13.13
CA ASP A 65 -21.05 -1.15 -13.80
C ASP A 65 -20.85 -1.29 -15.33
N THR A 66 -19.63 -1.07 -15.82
CA THR A 66 -19.28 -1.19 -17.24
C THR A 66 -18.30 -2.35 -17.49
N PRO A 67 -18.31 -2.95 -18.69
CA PRO A 67 -17.33 -3.99 -19.00
C PRO A 67 -15.87 -3.52 -18.96
N MET A 68 -15.62 -2.23 -19.20
CA MET A 68 -14.30 -1.65 -19.26
C MET A 68 -13.56 -1.70 -17.93
N VAL A 69 -14.28 -1.68 -16.79
CA VAL A 69 -13.64 -1.75 -15.47
C VAL A 69 -12.87 -3.07 -15.26
N TYR A 70 -13.32 -4.17 -15.89
CA TYR A 70 -12.61 -5.45 -15.85
C TYR A 70 -11.31 -5.42 -16.67
N GLU A 71 -11.28 -4.67 -17.77
CA GLU A 71 -10.04 -4.49 -18.56
C GLU A 71 -8.98 -3.72 -17.76
N VAL A 72 -9.41 -2.73 -16.96
CA VAL A 72 -8.52 -1.99 -16.04
C VAL A 72 -8.03 -2.88 -14.92
N GLN A 73 -8.91 -3.68 -14.30
CA GLN A 73 -8.53 -4.69 -13.31
C GLN A 73 -7.44 -5.61 -13.85
N ASP A 74 -7.67 -6.20 -15.04
CA ASP A 74 -6.74 -7.15 -15.64
C ASP A 74 -5.40 -6.48 -15.97
N TRP A 75 -5.43 -5.23 -16.46
CA TRP A 75 -4.22 -4.46 -16.70
C TRP A 75 -3.43 -4.18 -15.41
N LEU A 76 -4.10 -3.81 -14.32
CA LEU A 76 -3.45 -3.62 -13.01
C LEU A 76 -2.83 -4.92 -12.50
N TYR A 77 -3.60 -6.02 -12.55
CA TYR A 77 -3.12 -7.34 -12.15
C TYR A 77 -1.86 -7.76 -12.91
N GLU A 78 -1.88 -7.61 -14.25
CA GLU A 78 -0.72 -7.91 -15.08
C GLU A 78 0.46 -6.97 -14.80
N THR A 79 0.19 -5.69 -14.51
CA THR A 79 1.22 -4.70 -14.22
C THR A 79 1.97 -5.06 -12.94
N TYR A 80 1.25 -5.36 -11.86
CA TYR A 80 1.87 -5.85 -10.62
C TYR A 80 2.60 -7.18 -10.81
N SER A 81 2.02 -8.11 -11.56
CA SER A 81 2.63 -9.43 -11.82
C SER A 81 3.97 -9.30 -12.55
N ARG A 82 4.11 -8.33 -13.46
CA ARG A 82 5.36 -8.03 -14.18
C ARG A 82 6.45 -7.42 -13.30
N MET A 83 6.10 -6.82 -12.16
CA MET A 83 7.07 -6.26 -11.21
C MET A 83 7.79 -7.32 -10.38
N GLY A 84 7.36 -8.58 -10.45
CA GLY A 84 7.98 -9.68 -9.69
C GLY A 84 7.62 -9.66 -8.20
N ILE A 85 6.50 -9.05 -7.82
CA ILE A 85 5.99 -9.03 -6.45
C ILE A 85 5.56 -10.45 -6.05
N ASP A 86 5.82 -10.85 -4.80
CA ASP A 86 5.68 -12.23 -4.32
C ASP A 86 4.29 -12.84 -4.56
N THR A 87 3.23 -12.04 -4.42
CA THR A 87 1.85 -12.49 -4.62
C THR A 87 1.02 -11.36 -5.23
N VAL A 88 0.26 -11.66 -6.29
CA VAL A 88 -0.78 -10.76 -6.80
C VAL A 88 -2.08 -11.54 -6.82
N LEU A 89 -3.14 -10.97 -6.28
CA LEU A 89 -4.44 -11.62 -6.19
C LEU A 89 -5.58 -10.65 -6.52
N LEU A 90 -6.70 -11.22 -6.91
CA LEU A 90 -7.97 -10.53 -7.07
C LEU A 90 -8.82 -10.82 -5.82
N HIS A 91 -9.23 -9.76 -5.12
CA HIS A 91 -10.11 -9.86 -3.96
C HIS A 91 -11.54 -9.60 -4.41
N ASN A 92 -12.30 -10.69 -4.55
CA ASN A 92 -13.70 -10.66 -4.98
C ASN A 92 -14.63 -10.25 -3.83
N PHE A 93 -15.61 -9.43 -4.11
CA PHE A 93 -16.63 -9.02 -3.17
C PHE A 93 -18.00 -8.82 -3.84
N GLN A 94 -19.06 -8.89 -3.05
CA GLN A 94 -20.42 -8.57 -3.46
C GLN A 94 -21.00 -7.48 -2.58
N PHE A 95 -21.89 -6.66 -3.11
CA PHE A 95 -22.46 -5.56 -2.37
C PHE A 95 -23.95 -5.31 -2.74
N MET A 96 -24.66 -4.64 -1.86
CA MET A 96 -26.04 -4.23 -2.13
C MET A 96 -26.07 -2.81 -2.72
N TYR A 97 -26.68 -2.67 -3.89
CA TYR A 97 -26.89 -1.39 -4.53
C TYR A 97 -28.34 -1.26 -4.98
N HIS A 98 -29.08 -0.24 -4.49
CA HIS A 98 -30.52 -0.08 -4.72
C HIS A 98 -31.32 -1.38 -4.47
N ASP A 99 -31.11 -2.00 -3.30
CA ASP A 99 -31.78 -3.24 -2.88
C ASP A 99 -31.54 -4.46 -3.79
N THR A 100 -30.53 -4.41 -4.66
CA THR A 100 -30.14 -5.49 -5.54
C THR A 100 -28.71 -5.91 -5.23
N LEU A 101 -28.45 -7.22 -5.15
CA LEU A 101 -27.09 -7.74 -5.03
C LEU A 101 -26.34 -7.49 -6.35
N GLN A 102 -25.18 -6.87 -6.25
CA GLN A 102 -24.34 -6.51 -7.38
C GLN A 102 -22.96 -7.14 -7.25
N GLU A 103 -22.31 -7.26 -8.39
CA GLU A 103 -20.90 -7.60 -8.55
C GLU A 103 -20.27 -6.54 -9.45
N THR A 104 -18.97 -6.33 -9.29
CA THR A 104 -18.14 -5.47 -10.11
C THR A 104 -16.78 -6.12 -10.30
N SER A 105 -15.80 -5.41 -10.87
CA SER A 105 -14.41 -5.82 -10.86
C SER A 105 -13.89 -6.02 -9.42
N ASP A 106 -12.86 -6.82 -9.27
CA ASP A 106 -12.25 -7.15 -7.99
C ASP A 106 -11.25 -6.07 -7.55
N ASN A 107 -11.01 -5.94 -6.24
CA ASN A 107 -9.80 -5.23 -5.81
C ASN A 107 -8.55 -5.98 -6.27
N VAL A 108 -7.54 -5.26 -6.71
CA VAL A 108 -6.25 -5.83 -7.10
C VAL A 108 -5.26 -5.63 -5.97
N ILE A 109 -4.75 -6.71 -5.38
CA ILE A 109 -3.87 -6.69 -4.23
C ILE A 109 -2.54 -7.33 -4.58
N ALA A 110 -1.45 -6.57 -4.50
CA ALA A 110 -0.10 -7.08 -4.67
C ALA A 110 0.63 -7.06 -3.32
N ILE A 111 1.18 -8.21 -2.90
CA ILE A 111 1.78 -8.41 -1.58
C ILE A 111 3.26 -8.72 -1.75
N GLN A 112 4.10 -7.83 -1.24
CA GLN A 112 5.53 -8.03 -1.08
C GLN A 112 5.81 -8.47 0.36
N ARG A 113 6.36 -9.67 0.54
CA ARG A 113 6.54 -10.23 1.88
C ARG A 113 7.75 -9.64 2.60
N GLY A 114 7.53 -9.28 3.86
CA GLY A 114 8.58 -8.88 4.79
C GLY A 114 9.45 -10.05 5.24
N LEU A 115 10.69 -9.75 5.60
CA LEU A 115 11.66 -10.75 6.01
C LEU A 115 11.73 -10.98 7.52
N VAL A 116 11.30 -10.01 8.33
CA VAL A 116 11.40 -10.06 9.79
C VAL A 116 10.02 -10.21 10.43
N TYR A 117 9.07 -9.38 10.00
CA TYR A 117 7.69 -9.35 10.47
C TYR A 117 6.73 -9.57 9.29
N PRO A 118 6.71 -10.77 8.68
CA PRO A 118 5.94 -11.02 7.45
C PRO A 118 4.42 -10.94 7.65
N ASP A 119 3.94 -10.96 8.87
CA ASP A 119 2.52 -10.89 9.22
C ASP A 119 2.11 -9.48 9.72
N GLU A 120 3.03 -8.50 9.75
CA GLU A 120 2.76 -7.08 9.92
C GLU A 120 2.75 -6.41 8.53
N TYR A 121 1.70 -5.65 8.23
CA TYR A 121 1.47 -5.11 6.90
C TYR A 121 1.46 -3.58 6.90
N VAL A 122 2.27 -2.99 6.02
CA VAL A 122 2.10 -1.59 5.59
C VAL A 122 1.27 -1.62 4.32
N VAL A 123 0.11 -0.98 4.33
CA VAL A 123 -0.82 -0.99 3.20
C VAL A 123 -0.81 0.38 2.54
N CYS A 124 -0.78 0.41 1.21
CA CYS A 124 -0.99 1.62 0.43
C CYS A 124 -1.93 1.32 -0.74
N GLY A 125 -2.77 2.29 -1.11
CA GLY A 125 -3.75 2.05 -2.14
C GLY A 125 -4.39 3.32 -2.69
N ALA A 126 -5.04 3.13 -3.84
CA ALA A 126 -5.82 4.11 -4.56
C ALA A 126 -6.95 3.38 -5.29
N HIS A 127 -8.09 4.03 -5.49
CA HIS A 127 -9.11 3.43 -6.34
C HIS A 127 -8.78 3.59 -7.81
N TYR A 128 -9.25 2.66 -8.61
CA TYR A 128 -9.00 2.65 -10.05
C TYR A 128 -10.25 2.85 -10.89
N ASP A 129 -11.44 2.81 -10.27
CA ASP A 129 -12.68 3.19 -10.95
C ASP A 129 -12.74 4.70 -11.16
N SER A 130 -13.67 5.15 -12.02
CA SER A 130 -13.91 6.56 -12.31
C SER A 130 -15.39 6.81 -12.54
N TYR A 131 -15.79 8.06 -12.38
CA TYR A 131 -17.19 8.44 -12.50
C TYR A 131 -17.38 9.74 -13.32
N ASN A 132 -18.51 9.83 -13.99
CA ASN A 132 -18.97 11.07 -14.62
C ASN A 132 -20.47 11.22 -14.37
N HIS A 133 -20.83 12.16 -13.51
CA HIS A 133 -22.24 12.41 -13.14
C HIS A 133 -22.86 13.60 -13.85
N VAL A 134 -22.07 14.41 -14.57
CA VAL A 134 -22.54 15.63 -15.22
C VAL A 134 -23.02 15.37 -16.66
N THR A 135 -22.52 14.33 -17.31
CA THR A 135 -22.87 14.01 -18.68
C THR A 135 -23.93 12.91 -18.73
N PRO A 136 -25.18 13.19 -19.10
CA PRO A 136 -26.21 12.15 -19.21
C PRO A 136 -25.93 11.22 -20.38
N GLY A 137 -26.22 9.95 -20.21
CA GLY A 137 -26.09 8.96 -21.29
C GLY A 137 -25.98 7.54 -20.79
N ASN A 138 -25.66 6.62 -21.71
CA ASN A 138 -25.38 5.24 -21.35
C ASN A 138 -23.97 5.17 -20.73
N PRO A 139 -23.82 4.60 -19.52
CA PRO A 139 -22.53 4.41 -18.85
C PRO A 139 -21.42 3.79 -19.72
N ASP A 140 -21.79 2.86 -20.60
CA ASP A 140 -20.83 2.19 -21.50
C ASP A 140 -20.26 3.10 -22.61
N THR A 141 -20.84 4.28 -22.80
CA THR A 141 -20.49 5.18 -23.91
C THR A 141 -20.19 6.61 -23.49
N VAL A 142 -20.51 6.98 -22.27
CA VAL A 142 -20.16 8.29 -21.69
C VAL A 142 -18.76 8.22 -21.13
N PRO A 143 -17.81 9.04 -21.63
CA PRO A 143 -16.47 9.04 -21.07
C PRO A 143 -16.44 9.46 -19.60
N ALA A 144 -15.62 8.79 -18.81
CA ALA A 144 -15.25 9.15 -17.46
C ALA A 144 -13.72 9.00 -17.33
N PRO A 145 -12.96 10.00 -17.81
CA PRO A 145 -11.49 9.85 -17.93
C PRO A 145 -10.82 9.69 -16.56
N GLY A 146 -11.27 10.44 -15.52
CA GLY A 146 -10.80 10.27 -14.15
C GLY A 146 -9.28 10.37 -14.04
N ALA A 147 -8.67 11.39 -14.66
CA ALA A 147 -7.21 11.50 -14.68
C ALA A 147 -6.67 11.87 -13.29
N ASP A 148 -7.31 12.82 -12.62
CA ASP A 148 -6.95 13.18 -11.26
C ASP A 148 -7.69 12.30 -10.25
N ASP A 149 -8.95 12.04 -10.50
CA ASP A 149 -9.83 11.20 -9.70
C ASP A 149 -10.14 9.84 -10.40
N ASN A 150 -9.33 8.74 -10.18
CA ASN A 150 -8.13 8.72 -9.39
C ASN A 150 -6.99 7.96 -10.11
N ALA A 151 -6.78 8.27 -11.40
CA ALA A 151 -5.61 7.73 -12.08
C ALA A 151 -4.30 8.34 -11.54
N SER A 152 -4.35 9.57 -10.99
CA SER A 152 -3.20 10.22 -10.36
C SER A 152 -2.72 9.43 -9.14
N GLY A 153 -3.61 9.11 -8.19
CA GLY A 153 -3.29 8.30 -7.03
C GLY A 153 -2.86 6.87 -7.40
N THR A 154 -3.59 6.21 -8.31
CA THR A 154 -3.23 4.88 -8.80
C THR A 154 -1.83 4.88 -9.43
N SER A 155 -1.44 5.93 -10.18
CA SER A 155 -0.09 6.06 -10.74
C SER A 155 0.98 6.14 -9.66
N GLY A 156 0.71 6.88 -8.57
CA GLY A 156 1.60 6.97 -7.41
C GLY A 156 1.80 5.63 -6.70
N ILE A 157 0.74 4.83 -6.55
CA ILE A 157 0.84 3.49 -5.97
C ILE A 157 1.64 2.55 -6.88
N LEU A 158 1.38 2.57 -8.19
CA LEU A 158 2.13 1.74 -9.16
C LEU A 158 3.61 2.12 -9.22
N GLU A 159 3.93 3.41 -9.19
CA GLU A 159 5.32 3.89 -9.18
C GLU A 159 6.03 3.52 -7.88
N THR A 160 5.34 3.64 -6.73
CA THR A 160 5.82 3.15 -5.44
C THR A 160 6.11 1.65 -5.51
N ALA A 161 5.18 0.84 -6.02
CA ALA A 161 5.37 -0.60 -6.18
C ALA A 161 6.53 -0.95 -7.12
N ARG A 162 6.66 -0.23 -8.26
CA ARG A 162 7.75 -0.42 -9.22
C ARG A 162 9.12 -0.29 -8.59
N LEU A 163 9.30 0.71 -7.75
CA LEU A 163 10.59 0.98 -7.10
C LEU A 163 10.81 0.08 -5.88
N LEU A 164 9.81 -0.06 -5.01
CA LEU A 164 9.96 -0.82 -3.78
C LEU A 164 9.97 -2.34 -3.99
N SER A 165 9.38 -2.87 -5.06
CA SER A 165 9.44 -4.31 -5.38
C SER A 165 10.87 -4.83 -5.57
N GLN A 166 11.81 -3.95 -5.89
CA GLN A 166 13.25 -4.28 -6.03
C GLN A 166 13.99 -4.26 -4.70
N CYS A 167 13.33 -3.89 -3.61
CA CYS A 167 13.92 -3.74 -2.28
C CYS A 167 13.52 -4.89 -1.35
N LYS A 168 14.14 -4.94 -0.16
CA LYS A 168 13.77 -5.88 0.91
C LYS A 168 13.41 -5.10 2.17
N PHE A 169 12.36 -5.57 2.86
CA PHE A 169 11.78 -4.90 4.00
C PHE A 169 11.63 -5.83 5.20
N GLU A 170 11.55 -5.27 6.39
CA GLU A 170 11.24 -6.02 7.61
C GLU A 170 9.78 -6.50 7.60
N ARG A 171 8.84 -5.60 7.27
CA ARG A 171 7.39 -5.84 7.19
C ARG A 171 6.95 -6.10 5.77
N SER A 172 5.82 -6.75 5.63
CA SER A 172 5.15 -6.90 4.35
C SER A 172 4.53 -5.59 3.88
N ILE A 173 4.51 -5.39 2.54
CA ILE A 173 3.84 -4.24 1.93
C ILE A 173 2.70 -4.76 1.04
N MET A 174 1.53 -4.15 1.14
CA MET A 174 0.41 -4.37 0.22
C MET A 174 0.20 -3.13 -0.64
N TYR A 175 0.24 -3.31 -1.95
CA TYR A 175 -0.10 -2.31 -2.95
C TYR A 175 -1.48 -2.64 -3.51
N CYS A 176 -2.44 -1.73 -3.35
CA CYS A 176 -3.84 -2.03 -3.57
C CYS A 176 -4.47 -1.09 -4.60
N GLY A 177 -5.21 -1.68 -5.54
CA GLY A 177 -6.15 -0.98 -6.41
C GLY A 177 -7.57 -1.30 -5.94
N TRP A 178 -8.34 -0.27 -5.54
CA TRP A 178 -9.69 -0.45 -5.05
C TRP A 178 -10.72 -0.28 -6.16
N ALA A 179 -11.74 -1.13 -6.16
CA ALA A 179 -12.86 -1.07 -7.08
C ALA A 179 -14.08 -0.43 -6.42
N ALA A 180 -14.92 0.24 -7.22
CA ALA A 180 -16.20 0.79 -6.79
C ALA A 180 -16.12 1.76 -5.59
N GLU A 181 -15.09 2.59 -5.56
CA GLU A 181 -14.93 3.68 -4.60
C GLU A 181 -16.03 4.71 -4.78
N GLU A 182 -16.27 5.13 -6.02
CA GLU A 182 -17.13 6.21 -6.48
C GLU A 182 -18.63 6.05 -6.12
N ILE A 183 -19.01 4.87 -5.69
CA ILE A 183 -20.37 4.58 -5.23
C ILE A 183 -20.44 4.29 -3.73
N GLY A 184 -19.39 4.63 -2.99
CA GLY A 184 -19.36 4.61 -1.53
C GLY A 184 -18.32 3.69 -0.91
N LEU A 185 -17.06 3.70 -1.41
CA LEU A 185 -15.90 3.00 -0.84
C LEU A 185 -16.08 1.48 -0.77
N ILE A 186 -16.79 0.89 -1.75
CA ILE A 186 -17.30 -0.49 -1.63
C ILE A 186 -16.15 -1.50 -1.53
N GLY A 187 -15.19 -1.43 -2.45
CA GLY A 187 -14.08 -2.38 -2.52
C GLY A 187 -13.17 -2.31 -1.31
N SER A 188 -12.74 -1.11 -0.93
CA SER A 188 -11.89 -0.92 0.25
C SER A 188 -12.60 -1.30 1.54
N ALA A 189 -13.92 -1.02 1.66
CA ALA A 189 -14.71 -1.39 2.83
C ALA A 189 -14.83 -2.92 2.97
N ALA A 190 -15.02 -3.64 1.86
CA ALA A 190 -15.06 -5.10 1.86
C ALA A 190 -13.71 -5.67 2.32
N PHE A 191 -12.61 -5.18 1.77
CA PHE A 191 -11.26 -5.64 2.13
C PHE A 191 -10.89 -5.30 3.57
N ALA A 192 -11.07 -4.05 4.00
CA ALA A 192 -10.75 -3.62 5.36
C ALA A 192 -11.56 -4.40 6.42
N LYS A 193 -12.83 -4.71 6.11
CA LYS A 193 -13.65 -5.54 6.97
C LYS A 193 -13.12 -6.98 7.05
N GLU A 194 -12.76 -7.58 5.92
CA GLU A 194 -12.19 -8.93 5.89
C GLU A 194 -10.87 -8.99 6.66
N CYS A 195 -9.99 -8.00 6.50
CA CYS A 195 -8.78 -7.87 7.31
C CYS A 195 -9.08 -7.83 8.81
N ALA A 196 -10.09 -7.06 9.22
CA ALA A 196 -10.48 -6.95 10.63
C ALA A 196 -11.11 -8.26 11.16
N ASP A 197 -11.97 -8.90 10.37
CA ASP A 197 -12.59 -10.18 10.75
C ASP A 197 -11.52 -11.28 10.93
N HIS A 198 -10.41 -11.21 10.21
CA HIS A 198 -9.30 -12.16 10.28
C HIS A 198 -8.14 -11.69 11.17
N LEU A 199 -8.28 -10.52 11.80
CA LEU A 199 -7.27 -9.91 12.67
C LEU A 199 -5.90 -9.77 11.97
N LEU A 200 -5.88 -9.33 10.70
CA LEU A 200 -4.64 -8.97 10.04
C LEU A 200 -4.00 -7.78 10.76
N ASP A 201 -2.70 -7.85 10.97
CA ASP A 201 -1.94 -6.80 11.65
C ASP A 201 -1.51 -5.72 10.64
N ILE A 202 -2.35 -4.70 10.44
CA ILE A 202 -2.06 -3.56 9.58
C ILE A 202 -1.48 -2.42 10.42
N VAL A 203 -0.19 -2.14 10.21
CA VAL A 203 0.57 -1.10 10.91
C VAL A 203 0.11 0.31 10.51
N GLY A 204 -0.28 0.50 9.26
CA GLY A 204 -0.83 1.75 8.75
C GLY A 204 -1.25 1.63 7.30
N TYR A 205 -2.27 2.40 6.92
CA TYR A 205 -2.76 2.52 5.55
C TYR A 205 -2.54 3.92 5.02
N PHE A 206 -1.89 4.01 3.86
CA PHE A 206 -1.68 5.24 3.10
C PHE A 206 -2.58 5.26 1.87
N ASN A 207 -3.48 6.23 1.80
CA ASN A 207 -4.34 6.47 0.65
C ASN A 207 -3.77 7.57 -0.23
N LEU A 208 -3.68 7.34 -1.53
CA LEU A 208 -3.44 8.37 -2.53
C LEU A 208 -4.71 8.58 -3.35
N ASP A 209 -5.21 9.79 -3.35
CA ASP A 209 -6.41 10.14 -4.10
C ASP A 209 -6.36 11.63 -4.42
N MET A 210 -6.41 11.96 -5.72
CA MET A 210 -6.28 13.31 -6.27
C MET A 210 -4.98 14.00 -5.80
N ILE A 211 -3.91 13.77 -6.55
CA ILE A 211 -2.57 14.29 -6.24
C ILE A 211 -1.98 15.14 -7.37
N GLY A 212 -2.74 15.45 -8.41
CA GLY A 212 -2.23 16.03 -9.65
C GLY A 212 -2.66 17.46 -9.96
N TYR A 213 -3.58 18.05 -9.20
CA TYR A 213 -4.08 19.41 -9.46
C TYR A 213 -3.45 20.46 -8.56
N LEU A 214 -3.01 21.53 -9.18
CA LEU A 214 -2.55 22.74 -8.47
C LEU A 214 -3.25 23.97 -9.06
N GLU A 215 -4.07 24.65 -8.25
CA GLU A 215 -4.76 25.86 -8.68
C GLU A 215 -3.75 26.97 -9.04
N GLU A 216 -3.95 27.62 -10.20
CA GLU A 216 -3.03 28.63 -10.71
C GLU A 216 -2.76 29.75 -9.67
N GLY A 217 -1.47 30.08 -9.48
CA GLY A 217 -1.04 31.11 -8.56
C GLY A 217 -0.99 30.70 -7.08
N ARG A 218 -1.26 29.42 -6.76
CA ARG A 218 -1.13 28.89 -5.41
C ARG A 218 0.20 28.21 -5.18
N GLU A 219 0.62 28.25 -3.92
CA GLU A 219 1.72 27.46 -3.42
C GLU A 219 1.26 26.00 -3.22
N MET A 220 2.10 25.06 -3.64
CA MET A 220 1.85 23.64 -3.46
C MET A 220 1.75 23.28 -1.97
N GLN A 221 0.71 22.57 -1.62
CA GLN A 221 0.45 22.10 -0.26
C GLN A 221 -0.07 20.65 -0.33
N MET A 222 0.27 19.86 0.65
CA MET A 222 -0.32 18.53 0.86
C MET A 222 -1.25 18.58 2.06
N HIS A 223 -2.51 18.22 1.86
CA HIS A 223 -3.46 18.09 2.95
C HIS A 223 -3.52 16.63 3.42
N LEU A 224 -3.14 16.40 4.67
CA LEU A 224 -3.20 15.09 5.30
C LEU A 224 -4.55 14.93 6.01
N MET A 225 -5.38 14.02 5.54
CA MET A 225 -6.66 13.72 6.16
C MET A 225 -6.57 12.45 7.03
N TYR A 226 -7.04 12.55 8.26
CA TYR A 226 -7.04 11.46 9.23
C TYR A 226 -8.02 11.73 10.37
N VAL A 227 -8.43 10.69 11.08
CA VAL A 227 -9.24 10.84 12.31
C VAL A 227 -8.34 11.07 13.52
N ASN A 228 -8.84 11.76 14.55
CA ASN A 228 -8.04 12.13 15.74
C ASN A 228 -7.36 10.94 16.43
N ARG A 229 -7.95 9.77 16.38
CA ARG A 229 -7.37 8.54 16.89
C ARG A 229 -6.02 8.21 16.27
N ASP A 230 -5.83 8.54 14.99
CA ASP A 230 -4.65 8.21 14.19
C ASP A 230 -3.57 9.31 14.27
N SER A 231 -3.69 10.24 15.22
CA SER A 231 -2.76 11.38 15.38
C SER A 231 -1.30 10.94 15.55
N THR A 232 -1.04 9.79 16.18
CA THR A 232 0.32 9.25 16.33
C THR A 232 0.90 8.84 14.98
N PHE A 233 0.09 8.19 14.15
CA PHE A 233 0.46 7.85 12.78
C PHE A 233 0.65 9.11 11.92
N ALA A 234 -0.27 10.08 12.01
CA ALA A 234 -0.13 11.35 11.32
C ALA A 234 1.13 12.14 11.75
N ASN A 235 1.51 12.09 13.04
CA ASN A 235 2.75 12.71 13.52
C ASN A 235 4.00 12.10 12.90
N TYR A 236 4.04 10.80 12.67
CA TYR A 236 5.12 10.16 11.91
C TYR A 236 5.24 10.78 10.50
N ILE A 237 4.11 10.97 9.81
CA ILE A 237 4.06 11.54 8.47
C ILE A 237 4.53 13.01 8.47
N TYR A 238 4.08 13.83 9.42
CA TYR A 238 4.55 15.21 9.56
C TYR A 238 6.07 15.28 9.78
N GLN A 239 6.62 14.43 10.66
CA GLN A 239 8.07 14.36 10.89
C GLN A 239 8.83 13.92 9.63
N PHE A 240 8.28 12.94 8.90
CA PHE A 240 8.86 12.49 7.64
C PHE A 240 8.91 13.63 6.62
N CYS A 241 7.80 14.32 6.39
CA CYS A 241 7.73 15.43 5.44
C CYS A 241 8.66 16.59 5.85
N GLU A 242 8.69 16.96 7.14
CA GLU A 242 9.61 18.01 7.64
C GLU A 242 11.07 17.64 7.41
N THR A 243 11.43 16.35 7.54
CA THR A 243 12.81 15.88 7.38
C THR A 243 13.21 15.78 5.90
N TYR A 244 12.33 15.23 5.05
CA TYR A 244 12.66 14.94 3.66
C TYR A 244 12.27 16.04 2.68
N ASP A 245 11.32 16.90 3.03
CA ASP A 245 10.85 17.99 2.19
C ASP A 245 10.25 19.14 3.00
N SER A 246 11.08 19.83 3.77
CA SER A 246 10.67 20.96 4.62
C SER A 246 10.11 22.15 3.85
N ALA A 247 10.28 22.19 2.52
CA ALA A 247 9.71 23.23 1.68
C ALA A 247 8.24 22.96 1.31
N LEU A 248 7.76 21.74 1.42
CA LEU A 248 6.34 21.43 1.20
C LEU A 248 5.52 21.76 2.45
N ILE A 249 4.48 22.54 2.25
CA ILE A 249 3.53 22.84 3.33
C ILE A 249 2.60 21.65 3.50
N VAL A 250 2.69 20.96 4.65
CA VAL A 250 1.79 19.85 5.00
C VAL A 250 0.85 20.30 6.11
N LYS A 251 -0.45 20.15 5.89
CA LYS A 251 -1.49 20.57 6.83
C LYS A 251 -2.51 19.46 7.05
N GLN A 252 -3.13 19.46 8.23
CA GLN A 252 -4.33 18.65 8.41
C GLN A 252 -5.45 19.17 7.49
N GLY A 253 -5.99 18.27 6.69
CA GLY A 253 -7.12 18.53 5.80
C GLY A 253 -8.42 17.99 6.35
N TRP A 254 -9.53 18.50 5.84
CA TRP A 254 -10.86 17.98 6.07
C TRP A 254 -11.80 18.43 4.93
N ILE A 255 -12.60 17.51 4.40
CA ILE A 255 -13.60 17.80 3.36
C ILE A 255 -14.97 17.48 3.93
N SER A 256 -15.89 18.46 3.81
CA SER A 256 -17.28 18.26 4.20
C SER A 256 -18.06 17.53 3.11
N GLY A 257 -18.56 16.34 3.43
CA GLY A 257 -19.35 15.54 2.49
C GLY A 257 -18.54 14.77 1.44
N GLY A 258 -17.22 14.81 1.54
CA GLY A 258 -16.29 13.96 0.79
C GLY A 258 -15.59 12.96 1.70
N ASP A 259 -15.20 11.85 1.14
CA ASP A 259 -14.49 10.76 1.83
C ASP A 259 -13.60 10.03 0.82
N SER A 260 -12.74 9.13 1.26
CA SER A 260 -11.97 8.24 0.40
C SER A 260 -11.65 6.94 1.14
N ASP A 261 -10.96 6.02 0.51
CA ASP A 261 -10.70 4.65 0.96
C ASP A 261 -10.05 4.54 2.35
N TYR A 262 -9.31 5.58 2.83
CA TYR A 262 -8.77 5.60 4.19
C TYR A 262 -9.84 5.44 5.27
N SER A 263 -11.04 5.94 5.03
CA SER A 263 -12.16 5.83 5.96
C SER A 263 -12.64 4.40 6.15
N SER A 264 -12.51 3.55 5.13
CA SER A 264 -12.82 2.13 5.22
C SER A 264 -11.94 1.44 6.25
N PHE A 265 -10.65 1.74 6.26
CA PHE A 265 -9.69 1.22 7.24
C PHE A 265 -9.93 1.83 8.62
N ASN A 266 -10.14 3.14 8.71
CA ASN A 266 -10.46 3.79 9.99
C ASN A 266 -11.71 3.17 10.64
N ARG A 267 -12.79 2.95 9.89
CA ARG A 267 -14.04 2.36 10.41
C ARG A 267 -13.83 0.95 10.95
N ASN A 268 -12.85 0.21 10.43
CA ASN A 268 -12.50 -1.13 10.84
C ASN A 268 -11.36 -1.20 11.86
N GLY A 269 -10.97 -0.07 12.47
CA GLY A 269 -10.02 -0.04 13.59
C GLY A 269 -8.55 0.00 13.19
N TYR A 270 -8.23 0.31 11.93
CA TYR A 270 -6.86 0.46 11.46
C TYR A 270 -6.42 1.91 11.40
N PRO A 271 -5.15 2.22 11.70
CA PRO A 271 -4.59 3.54 11.46
C PRO A 271 -4.54 3.82 9.95
N ALA A 272 -5.12 4.94 9.52
CA ALA A 272 -5.18 5.27 8.11
C ALA A 272 -5.15 6.78 7.86
N VAL A 273 -4.48 7.17 6.79
CA VAL A 273 -4.35 8.56 6.36
C VAL A 273 -4.61 8.67 4.85
N HIS A 274 -5.02 9.85 4.43
CA HIS A 274 -5.16 10.19 3.03
C HIS A 274 -4.29 11.41 2.71
N LEU A 275 -3.40 11.27 1.72
CA LEU A 275 -2.60 12.33 1.17
C LEU A 275 -3.37 12.94 0.00
N PHE A 276 -3.75 14.20 0.14
CA PHE A 276 -4.64 14.91 -0.77
C PHE A 276 -4.06 16.24 -1.20
N GLU A 277 -4.38 16.67 -2.41
CA GLU A 277 -3.84 17.91 -2.96
C GLU A 277 -4.23 19.15 -2.16
N HIS A 278 -5.51 19.47 -2.02
CA HIS A 278 -5.95 20.62 -1.21
C HIS A 278 -7.46 20.59 -0.94
N THR A 279 -7.88 20.53 0.32
CA THR A 279 -9.30 20.34 0.71
C THR A 279 -10.26 21.49 0.35
N HIS A 280 -9.76 22.65 -0.08
CA HIS A 280 -10.59 23.80 -0.50
C HIS A 280 -10.31 24.25 -1.93
N HIS A 281 -9.26 23.76 -2.54
CA HIS A 281 -8.76 24.17 -3.86
C HIS A 281 -8.33 22.95 -4.68
N TYR A 282 -9.03 21.84 -4.50
CA TYR A 282 -8.85 20.64 -5.30
C TYR A 282 -9.43 20.82 -6.71
N SER A 283 -9.17 19.90 -7.60
CA SER A 283 -9.61 19.95 -8.98
C SER A 283 -11.12 20.19 -9.09
N PRO A 284 -11.56 21.26 -9.74
CA PRO A 284 -12.99 21.50 -10.00
C PRO A 284 -13.52 20.62 -11.15
N PHE A 285 -12.68 19.81 -11.78
CA PHE A 285 -13.00 19.00 -12.96
C PHE A 285 -13.36 17.56 -12.63
N ILE A 286 -13.26 17.14 -11.37
CA ILE A 286 -13.61 15.79 -10.93
C ILE A 286 -15.02 15.40 -11.39
N HIS A 287 -15.22 14.14 -11.73
CA HIS A 287 -16.50 13.58 -12.20
C HIS A 287 -17.05 14.25 -13.46
N THR A 288 -16.19 14.83 -14.29
CA THR A 288 -16.56 15.46 -15.57
C THR A 288 -15.72 14.94 -16.73
N LEU A 289 -16.05 15.40 -17.95
CA LEU A 289 -15.25 15.11 -19.17
C LEU A 289 -13.88 15.81 -19.15
N ASP A 290 -13.72 16.84 -18.32
CA ASP A 290 -12.51 17.65 -18.26
C ASP A 290 -11.52 17.14 -17.18
N ASP A 291 -11.85 16.01 -16.53
CA ASP A 291 -10.88 15.32 -15.65
C ASP A 291 -9.86 14.55 -16.48
N ILE A 292 -8.97 15.30 -17.13
CA ILE A 292 -7.95 14.83 -18.08
C ILE A 292 -6.57 15.44 -17.78
N LEU A 293 -5.52 14.79 -18.29
CA LEU A 293 -4.17 15.32 -18.29
C LEU A 293 -4.08 16.71 -18.93
N GLY A 294 -3.34 17.61 -18.27
CA GLY A 294 -3.17 19.00 -18.69
C GLY A 294 -4.32 19.93 -18.29
N VAL A 295 -5.40 19.40 -17.70
CA VAL A 295 -6.55 20.19 -17.21
C VAL A 295 -6.74 19.89 -15.72
N SER A 296 -7.22 18.72 -15.35
CA SER A 296 -7.38 18.26 -13.97
C SER A 296 -6.02 17.87 -13.38
N VAL A 297 -5.28 16.99 -14.05
CA VAL A 297 -3.86 16.76 -13.72
C VAL A 297 -3.03 17.81 -14.44
N ASN A 298 -2.83 18.96 -13.82
CA ASN A 298 -2.10 20.08 -14.40
C ASN A 298 -0.69 20.30 -13.79
N SER A 299 -0.33 19.54 -12.74
CA SER A 299 0.96 19.61 -12.06
C SER A 299 1.57 18.22 -11.86
N MET A 300 2.34 17.77 -12.84
CA MET A 300 3.13 16.54 -12.70
C MET A 300 4.21 16.65 -11.63
N GLU A 301 4.70 17.87 -11.34
CA GLU A 301 5.62 18.12 -10.23
C GLU A 301 4.96 17.81 -8.88
N GLN A 302 3.68 18.16 -8.70
CA GLN A 302 2.95 17.83 -7.47
C GLN A 302 2.73 16.32 -7.34
N ALA A 303 2.29 15.66 -8.42
CA ALA A 303 2.10 14.21 -8.43
C ALA A 303 3.41 13.47 -8.10
N GLU A 304 4.54 13.89 -8.69
CA GLU A 304 5.86 13.35 -8.39
C GLU A 304 6.23 13.55 -6.92
N ARG A 305 6.13 14.77 -6.42
CA ARG A 305 6.54 15.15 -5.07
C ARG A 305 5.74 14.40 -3.99
N PHE A 306 4.43 14.25 -4.21
CA PHE A 306 3.58 13.49 -3.30
C PHE A 306 3.90 11.98 -3.37
N THR A 307 4.16 11.46 -4.56
CA THR A 307 4.58 10.08 -4.74
C THR A 307 5.95 9.81 -4.10
N GLN A 308 6.91 10.74 -4.21
CA GLN A 308 8.20 10.65 -3.54
C GLN A 308 8.05 10.52 -2.03
N LEU A 309 7.26 11.41 -1.42
CA LEU A 309 6.99 11.38 0.02
C LEU A 309 6.25 10.10 0.44
N HIS A 310 5.22 9.72 -0.32
CA HIS A 310 4.48 8.48 -0.09
C HIS A 310 5.41 7.26 -0.11
N LEU A 311 6.22 7.10 -1.15
CA LEU A 311 7.19 6.03 -1.29
C LEU A 311 8.15 5.97 -0.09
N GLY A 312 8.71 7.12 0.28
CA GLY A 312 9.65 7.21 1.40
C GLY A 312 9.01 6.86 2.75
N MET A 313 7.78 7.31 2.99
CA MET A 313 7.00 6.97 4.19
C MET A 313 6.70 5.46 4.26
N VAL A 314 6.24 4.86 3.16
CA VAL A 314 5.98 3.41 3.07
C VAL A 314 7.27 2.63 3.33
N ALA A 315 8.38 2.99 2.65
CA ALA A 315 9.66 2.30 2.79
C ALA A 315 10.24 2.40 4.22
N THR A 316 10.08 3.56 4.87
CA THR A 316 10.53 3.77 6.26
C THR A 316 9.69 2.95 7.24
N LEU A 317 8.37 2.96 7.10
CA LEU A 317 7.46 2.24 7.99
C LEU A 317 7.59 0.72 7.83
N ALA A 318 7.82 0.26 6.59
CA ALA A 318 8.07 -1.15 6.30
C ALA A 318 9.45 -1.63 6.76
N GLY A 319 10.36 -0.72 7.12
CA GLY A 319 11.71 -1.03 7.58
C GLY A 319 12.61 -1.50 6.43
N LEU A 320 13.12 -0.55 5.65
CA LEU A 320 13.99 -0.85 4.51
C LEU A 320 15.28 -1.54 4.94
N ILE A 321 15.49 -2.79 4.49
CA ILE A 321 16.70 -3.59 4.75
C ILE A 321 17.75 -3.32 3.68
N SER A 322 17.37 -3.47 2.38
CA SER A 322 18.27 -3.22 1.25
C SER A 322 17.53 -2.65 0.05
N THR A 323 18.23 -1.83 -0.74
CA THR A 323 17.70 -1.12 -1.93
C THR A 323 17.92 -1.88 -3.24
N SER A 324 18.61 -3.02 -3.21
CA SER A 324 18.83 -3.87 -4.38
C SER A 324 18.89 -5.32 -3.96
N VAL A 325 18.47 -6.20 -4.84
CA VAL A 325 18.97 -7.57 -4.85
C VAL A 325 20.35 -7.44 -5.49
N ASP A 326 21.36 -7.14 -4.69
CA ASP A 326 22.74 -7.17 -5.17
C ASP A 326 23.06 -8.61 -5.57
N GLU A 327 23.06 -8.88 -6.88
CA GLU A 327 23.65 -10.13 -7.39
C GLU A 327 25.14 -10.26 -7.00
N THR A 328 25.74 -9.16 -6.50
CA THR A 328 27.12 -9.12 -6.04
C THR A 328 27.31 -9.66 -4.61
N GLU A 329 26.27 -9.77 -3.77
CA GLU A 329 26.39 -10.40 -2.44
C GLU A 329 26.30 -11.93 -2.46
N THR A 330 25.91 -12.55 -3.58
CA THR A 330 25.96 -14.02 -3.71
C THR A 330 27.40 -14.57 -3.67
N ASP A 331 28.42 -13.74 -3.92
CA ASP A 331 29.81 -14.13 -3.83
C ASP A 331 30.31 -14.36 -2.37
N HIS A 332 29.57 -13.92 -1.36
CA HIS A 332 29.94 -14.11 0.04
C HIS A 332 29.31 -15.34 0.68
N LEU A 333 28.23 -15.90 0.10
CA LEU A 333 27.57 -17.10 0.62
C LEU A 333 27.70 -18.26 -0.36
N MET A 334 28.45 -19.28 0.02
CA MET A 334 28.57 -20.52 -0.76
C MET A 334 27.82 -21.64 -0.08
N ILE A 335 26.95 -22.33 -0.84
CA ILE A 335 26.16 -23.47 -0.37
C ILE A 335 26.49 -24.68 -1.24
N PHE A 336 27.04 -25.70 -0.64
CA PHE A 336 27.39 -26.90 -1.39
C PHE A 336 27.32 -28.19 -0.53
N PRO A 337 26.89 -29.32 -1.14
CA PRO A 337 26.31 -29.39 -2.48
C PRO A 337 24.94 -28.69 -2.55
N ASN A 338 24.63 -28.10 -3.68
CA ASN A 338 23.30 -27.60 -4.01
C ASN A 338 23.02 -27.96 -5.48
N PRO A 339 22.15 -28.94 -5.78
CA PRO A 339 21.21 -29.62 -4.90
C PRO A 339 21.84 -30.49 -3.80
N ALA A 340 21.14 -30.59 -2.65
CA ALA A 340 21.53 -31.37 -1.48
C ALA A 340 20.57 -32.55 -1.22
N SER A 341 21.07 -33.65 -0.67
CA SER A 341 20.25 -34.81 -0.31
C SER A 341 20.47 -35.32 1.13
N GLY A 342 21.27 -34.61 1.91
CA GLY A 342 21.58 -35.05 3.28
C GLY A 342 22.19 -33.92 4.09
N TRP A 343 23.46 -33.64 3.85
CA TRP A 343 24.19 -32.54 4.49
C TRP A 343 24.61 -31.54 3.45
N LEU A 344 24.56 -30.26 3.82
CA LEU A 344 25.15 -29.19 3.03
C LEU A 344 26.11 -28.36 3.91
N THR A 345 27.02 -27.68 3.28
CA THR A 345 27.90 -26.72 3.92
C THR A 345 27.52 -25.33 3.46
N VAL A 346 27.30 -24.45 4.41
CA VAL A 346 27.11 -23.02 4.20
C VAL A 346 28.41 -22.32 4.58
N LYS A 347 29.03 -21.58 3.66
CA LYS A 347 30.19 -20.73 3.93
C LYS A 347 29.87 -19.29 3.63
N GLY A 348 30.29 -18.38 4.49
CA GLY A 348 30.01 -16.95 4.36
C GLY A 348 30.76 -16.14 5.42
N PRO A 349 30.27 -14.94 5.74
CA PRO A 349 30.72 -14.14 6.87
C PRO A 349 30.49 -14.90 8.19
N GLU A 350 30.95 -14.35 9.31
CA GLU A 350 30.65 -14.95 10.64
C GLU A 350 29.16 -15.01 10.86
N MET A 351 28.58 -16.23 10.82
CA MET A 351 27.14 -16.48 10.86
C MET A 351 26.69 -16.71 12.30
N GLN A 352 25.51 -16.14 12.67
CA GLN A 352 24.87 -16.42 13.95
C GLN A 352 23.61 -17.27 13.80
N GLN A 353 22.97 -17.27 12.61
CA GLN A 353 21.72 -17.99 12.41
C GLN A 353 21.55 -18.41 10.95
N ILE A 354 21.06 -19.64 10.75
CA ILE A 354 20.61 -20.15 9.45
C ILE A 354 19.14 -20.57 9.56
N GLU A 355 18.35 -20.16 8.61
CA GLU A 355 16.93 -20.47 8.51
C GLU A 355 16.62 -21.02 7.12
N ILE A 356 15.67 -21.96 7.03
CA ILE A 356 15.17 -22.48 5.76
C ILE A 356 13.68 -22.32 5.71
N TYR A 357 13.20 -21.78 4.59
CA TYR A 357 11.78 -21.53 4.32
C TYR A 357 11.33 -22.31 3.09
N ASN A 358 10.11 -22.84 3.11
CA ASN A 358 9.49 -23.39 1.92
C ASN A 358 8.95 -22.26 1.02
N LEU A 359 8.44 -22.62 -0.17
CA LEU A 359 7.90 -21.63 -1.13
C LEU A 359 6.63 -20.92 -0.64
N LEU A 360 6.01 -21.39 0.43
CA LEU A 360 4.88 -20.74 1.09
C LEU A 360 5.32 -19.75 2.17
N GLY A 361 6.65 -19.55 2.33
CA GLY A 361 7.21 -18.66 3.35
C GLY A 361 7.19 -19.22 4.77
N GLN A 362 6.83 -20.50 4.96
CA GLN A 362 6.85 -21.15 6.27
C GLN A 362 8.28 -21.55 6.62
N GLN A 363 8.74 -21.20 7.82
CA GLN A 363 10.02 -21.62 8.35
C GLN A 363 9.99 -23.12 8.66
N VAL A 364 10.77 -23.91 7.91
CA VAL A 364 10.85 -25.36 8.04
C VAL A 364 12.05 -25.81 8.84
N LYS A 365 13.06 -24.96 8.99
CA LYS A 365 14.25 -25.20 9.81
C LYS A 365 14.85 -23.89 10.29
N LYS A 366 15.35 -23.90 11.53
CA LYS A 366 16.12 -22.81 12.12
C LYS A 366 17.27 -23.39 12.94
N GLU A 367 18.46 -22.85 12.79
CA GLU A 367 19.66 -23.28 13.51
C GLU A 367 20.48 -22.05 13.92
N THR A 368 20.80 -21.95 15.21
CA THR A 368 21.76 -20.98 15.72
C THR A 368 23.15 -21.55 15.52
N CYS A 369 24.06 -20.80 14.94
CA CYS A 369 25.39 -21.24 14.60
C CYS A 369 26.42 -20.16 14.92
N HIS A 370 27.70 -20.50 14.87
CA HIS A 370 28.81 -19.56 15.00
C HIS A 370 29.92 -19.99 14.03
N GLY A 371 30.48 -19.02 13.31
CA GLY A 371 31.58 -19.22 12.40
C GLY A 371 31.26 -19.00 10.92
N SER A 372 32.29 -18.94 10.10
CA SER A 372 32.22 -18.67 8.67
C SER A 372 31.97 -19.91 7.80
N ALA A 373 31.86 -21.09 8.40
CA ALA A 373 31.52 -22.34 7.71
C ALA A 373 30.69 -23.24 8.64
N VAL A 374 29.48 -23.56 8.24
CA VAL A 374 28.51 -24.36 9.03
C VAL A 374 28.02 -25.54 8.20
N GLN A 375 28.01 -26.74 8.78
CA GLN A 375 27.37 -27.92 8.20
C GLN A 375 25.92 -28.02 8.70
N LEU A 376 24.99 -28.18 7.78
CA LEU A 376 23.57 -28.25 8.06
C LEU A 376 22.99 -29.59 7.59
N ASP A 377 22.34 -30.29 8.49
CA ASP A 377 21.58 -31.52 8.16
C ASP A 377 20.23 -31.14 7.56
N VAL A 378 19.97 -31.55 6.33
CA VAL A 378 18.69 -31.30 5.62
C VAL A 378 17.93 -32.59 5.29
N THR A 379 18.29 -33.70 5.90
CA THR A 379 17.64 -35.01 5.68
C THR A 379 16.16 -35.03 6.04
N SER A 380 15.72 -34.14 6.92
CA SER A 380 14.30 -34.01 7.32
C SER A 380 13.46 -33.23 6.34
N LEU A 381 14.08 -32.55 5.34
CA LEU A 381 13.35 -31.76 4.36
C LEU A 381 12.92 -32.64 3.19
N ALA A 382 11.69 -32.45 2.73
CA ALA A 382 11.20 -33.12 1.53
C ALA A 382 11.92 -32.58 0.27
N ALA A 383 11.98 -33.41 -0.79
CA ALA A 383 12.50 -32.95 -2.07
C ALA A 383 11.72 -31.72 -2.56
N GLY A 384 12.44 -30.69 -2.97
CA GLY A 384 11.81 -29.42 -3.37
C GLY A 384 12.76 -28.24 -3.41
N VAL A 385 12.20 -27.05 -3.67
CA VAL A 385 12.92 -25.77 -3.66
C VAL A 385 12.61 -25.04 -2.37
N TYR A 386 13.66 -24.48 -1.77
CA TYR A 386 13.60 -23.73 -0.51
C TYR A 386 14.38 -22.44 -0.64
N VAL A 387 14.17 -21.52 0.29
CA VAL A 387 15.01 -20.35 0.52
C VAL A 387 15.81 -20.59 1.79
N LEU A 388 17.14 -20.59 1.67
CA LEU A 388 18.05 -20.59 2.81
C LEU A 388 18.42 -19.15 3.11
N ARG A 389 18.25 -18.75 4.36
CA ARG A 389 18.55 -17.43 4.88
C ARG A 389 19.63 -17.54 5.96
N VAL A 390 20.61 -16.67 5.88
CA VAL A 390 21.70 -16.56 6.85
C VAL A 390 21.68 -15.17 7.46
N VAL A 391 21.86 -15.09 8.77
CA VAL A 391 22.07 -13.83 9.50
C VAL A 391 23.49 -13.87 10.06
N ASP A 392 24.28 -12.83 9.78
CA ASP A 392 25.65 -12.71 10.31
C ASP A 392 25.69 -11.98 11.67
N ASP A 393 26.86 -11.91 12.28
CA ASP A 393 27.06 -11.24 13.58
C ASP A 393 26.82 -9.72 13.52
N ALA A 394 26.86 -9.11 12.33
CA ALA A 394 26.52 -7.71 12.10
C ALA A 394 25.04 -7.48 11.78
N MET A 395 24.21 -8.54 11.89
CA MET A 395 22.77 -8.53 11.55
C MET A 395 22.47 -8.36 10.06
N ASN A 396 23.45 -8.52 9.17
CA ASN A 396 23.17 -8.58 7.74
C ASN A 396 22.51 -9.91 7.39
N VAL A 397 21.60 -9.85 6.40
CA VAL A 397 20.81 -11.00 5.96
C VAL A 397 21.19 -11.37 4.54
N TYR A 398 21.53 -12.64 4.35
CA TYR A 398 21.87 -13.23 3.05
C TYR A 398 20.85 -14.30 2.73
N SER A 399 20.35 -14.34 1.50
CA SER A 399 19.40 -15.35 1.04
C SER A 399 19.94 -16.08 -0.18
N HIS A 400 19.71 -17.40 -0.23
CA HIS A 400 20.13 -18.23 -1.36
C HIS A 400 19.11 -19.31 -1.65
N ARG A 401 18.92 -19.61 -2.94
CA ARG A 401 18.07 -20.73 -3.36
C ARG A 401 18.72 -22.06 -2.99
N LEU A 402 17.96 -22.91 -2.26
CA LEU A 402 18.37 -24.27 -1.89
C LEU A 402 17.46 -25.28 -2.60
N VAL A 403 18.06 -26.30 -3.21
CA VAL A 403 17.34 -27.41 -3.82
C VAL A 403 17.65 -28.68 -3.05
N ILE A 404 16.61 -29.40 -2.63
CA ILE A 404 16.70 -30.69 -1.94
C ILE A 404 16.20 -31.78 -2.89
N HIS A 405 16.95 -32.91 -2.96
CA HIS A 405 16.63 -34.09 -3.74
C HIS A 405 16.20 -35.26 -2.87
#